data_6113df042f0d294c593ade7a58db1b09
#
_entry.id   6113df042f0d294c593ade7a58db1b09
#
_cell.length_a   1.000
_cell.length_b   1.000
_cell.length_c   1.000
_cell.angle_alpha   90.00
_cell.angle_beta   90.00
_cell.angle_gamma   90.00
#
_symmetry.space_group_name_H-M   'P 1'
#
loop_
_entity.id
_entity.type
_entity.pdbx_description
1 polymer ?
#
loop_
_entity_poly.entity_id
_entity_poly.type
_entity_poly.pdbx_seq_one_letter_code
_entity_poly.pdbx_strand_id
1 'polypeptide(L)'
;MFKYKKTTLACLVAVAAAMSSGAVLAQTIKIGMTSALTGPYNEFGEGNRRAVELAVEQWNAKGGINGKKIEIAMLLDDQLNPDRAVQNMRSILDNKDIVGIIGPAGSGPTLAVIDMAQADGRPYMNPIAQTPVVTYPGEKTGEKPRPNVFSFALQNDVEAVAMGKYLATHFKRIGVIHESTAYGVTGVDYLSASIQKNGGQKPVATDSYNQGAQDMTAQVARMKRANVDAIAAIGLGKDLAVLRRTMARLNLDVPLVASNGALGQPYQEGAGDLTLGTLGTMIGAFGKPMRPATAAFAEAYKAKYGTDRWWGNDPENPQLFMAISVSNGYDAANILFEGIRIANSTKPKDIIAAIESIKGYEGVNAIYNFSKDRHHGIETDGVKVFEYVQKNGKIRLEPIAQ
;
A
#
# COMPACT_ATOMS: atom_id res chain seq x y z
N MET A 1 -19.21 -29.12 78.28
CA MET A 1 -20.20 -29.27 77.24
C MET A 1 -20.26 -27.95 76.44
N PHE A 2 -19.97 -28.05 75.12
CA PHE A 2 -20.04 -26.99 74.11
C PHE A 2 -19.08 -25.78 74.15
N LYS A 3 -17.88 -25.97 73.57
CA LYS A 3 -17.05 -24.94 72.95
C LYS A 3 -16.69 -25.37 71.51
N TYR A 4 -17.58 -25.20 70.58
CA TYR A 4 -17.24 -25.31 69.12
C TYR A 4 -18.37 -24.59 68.33
N LYS A 5 -18.25 -23.29 68.05
CA LYS A 5 -19.08 -22.60 67.03
C LYS A 5 -18.61 -21.16 66.73
N LYS A 6 -17.30 -20.87 66.62
CA LYS A 6 -16.89 -19.53 66.19
C LYS A 6 -15.79 -19.51 65.11
N THR A 7 -15.34 -20.67 64.61
CA THR A 7 -14.22 -20.71 63.65
C THR A 7 -14.62 -20.97 62.19
N THR A 8 -15.88 -21.24 61.90
CA THR A 8 -16.36 -21.56 60.57
C THR A 8 -16.89 -20.38 59.76
N LEU A 9 -17.08 -19.21 60.40
CA LEU A 9 -17.63 -18.02 59.69
C LEU A 9 -16.55 -17.09 59.12
N ALA A 10 -15.31 -17.22 59.60
CA ALA A 10 -14.17 -16.38 59.12
C ALA A 10 -13.57 -16.87 57.78
N CYS A 11 -13.69 -18.15 57.45
CA CYS A 11 -13.12 -18.70 56.21
C CYS A 11 -14.03 -18.48 54.98
N LEU A 12 -15.33 -18.27 55.12
CA LEU A 12 -16.25 -18.01 54.01
C LEU A 12 -16.23 -16.56 53.52
N VAL A 13 -15.84 -15.62 54.36
CA VAL A 13 -15.72 -14.20 53.99
C VAL A 13 -14.41 -13.93 53.23
N ALA A 14 -13.34 -14.69 53.50
CA ALA A 14 -12.04 -14.55 52.81
C ALA A 14 -12.05 -15.10 51.35
N VAL A 15 -12.90 -16.10 51.05
CA VAL A 15 -13.03 -16.68 49.70
C VAL A 15 -13.93 -15.81 48.81
N ALA A 16 -14.91 -15.07 49.36
CA ALA A 16 -15.73 -14.14 48.58
C ALA A 16 -15.01 -12.83 48.22
N ALA A 17 -14.00 -12.43 48.97
CA ALA A 17 -13.18 -11.25 48.67
C ALA A 17 -12.10 -11.51 47.57
N ALA A 18 -11.77 -12.76 47.32
CA ALA A 18 -10.80 -13.15 46.24
C ALA A 18 -11.44 -13.31 44.84
N MET A 19 -12.78 -13.35 44.75
CA MET A 19 -13.51 -13.45 43.48
C MET A 19 -14.02 -12.11 42.93
N SER A 20 -13.82 -11.01 43.65
CA SER A 20 -14.08 -9.66 43.14
C SER A 20 -12.82 -9.00 42.52
N SER A 21 -11.92 -9.81 41.93
CA SER A 21 -11.03 -9.28 40.88
C SER A 21 -11.93 -8.87 39.73
N GLY A 22 -12.46 -7.64 39.82
CA GLY A 22 -13.22 -7.04 38.75
C GLY A 22 -12.48 -7.28 37.47
N ALA A 23 -13.11 -7.95 36.52
CA ALA A 23 -12.63 -7.94 35.15
C ALA A 23 -12.50 -6.48 34.77
N VAL A 24 -11.29 -5.93 34.94
CA VAL A 24 -10.91 -4.69 34.27
C VAL A 24 -11.13 -5.02 32.82
N LEU A 25 -12.24 -4.54 32.26
CA LEU A 25 -12.49 -4.60 30.82
C LEU A 25 -11.22 -4.05 30.19
N ALA A 26 -10.38 -4.94 29.69
CA ALA A 26 -9.10 -4.55 29.09
C ALA A 26 -9.44 -3.57 27.98
N GLN A 27 -9.06 -2.31 28.17
CA GLN A 27 -9.40 -1.23 27.26
C GLN A 27 -8.91 -1.62 25.85
N THR A 28 -9.82 -1.76 24.90
CA THR A 28 -9.52 -2.16 23.54
C THR A 28 -8.84 -1.00 22.79
N ILE A 29 -7.80 -1.27 22.06
CA ILE A 29 -7.16 -0.31 21.14
C ILE A 29 -7.95 -0.33 19.85
N LYS A 30 -8.61 0.77 19.53
CA LYS A 30 -9.46 0.91 18.35
C LYS A 30 -8.75 1.66 17.25
N ILE A 31 -8.79 1.12 16.03
CA ILE A 31 -8.29 1.81 14.82
C ILE A 31 -9.43 2.03 13.83
N GLY A 32 -9.28 3.05 12.99
CA GLY A 32 -10.18 3.35 11.88
C GLY A 32 -9.52 3.06 10.55
N MET A 33 -10.30 2.57 9.60
CA MET A 33 -9.83 2.27 8.25
C MET A 33 -10.87 2.70 7.22
N THR A 34 -10.42 3.35 6.14
CA THR A 34 -11.19 3.52 4.92
C THR A 34 -10.37 3.05 3.73
N SER A 35 -10.99 2.36 2.79
CA SER A 35 -10.31 1.81 1.62
C SER A 35 -11.33 1.47 0.52
N ALA A 36 -10.88 1.24 -0.70
CA ALA A 36 -11.73 0.84 -1.83
C ALA A 36 -12.14 -0.64 -1.71
N LEU A 37 -13.15 -0.95 -0.91
CA LEU A 37 -13.57 -2.33 -0.64
C LEU A 37 -14.45 -2.91 -1.75
N THR A 38 -15.18 -2.05 -2.46
CA THR A 38 -16.03 -2.44 -3.61
C THR A 38 -15.72 -1.57 -4.83
N GLY A 39 -16.34 -1.88 -5.97
CA GLY A 39 -16.13 -1.13 -7.21
C GLY A 39 -15.00 -1.68 -8.09
N PRO A 40 -14.66 -0.95 -9.18
CA PRO A 40 -13.75 -1.44 -10.21
C PRO A 40 -12.29 -1.58 -9.78
N TYR A 41 -11.90 -0.97 -8.68
CA TYR A 41 -10.52 -0.97 -8.14
C TYR A 41 -10.45 -1.56 -6.72
N ASN A 42 -11.40 -2.44 -6.40
CA ASN A 42 -11.50 -3.04 -5.07
C ASN A 42 -10.28 -3.92 -4.69
N GLU A 43 -9.47 -4.32 -5.65
CA GLU A 43 -8.25 -5.07 -5.39
C GLU A 43 -7.29 -4.35 -4.43
N PHE A 44 -7.22 -3.03 -4.50
CA PHE A 44 -6.38 -2.24 -3.60
C PHE A 44 -6.93 -2.24 -2.17
N GLY A 45 -8.22 -2.00 -2.02
CA GLY A 45 -8.86 -1.92 -0.72
C GLY A 45 -8.99 -3.27 -0.04
N GLU A 46 -9.38 -4.28 -0.78
CA GLU A 46 -9.53 -5.64 -0.28
C GLU A 46 -8.19 -6.25 0.16
N GLY A 47 -7.12 -6.03 -0.62
CA GLY A 47 -5.78 -6.44 -0.25
C GLY A 47 -5.31 -5.77 1.04
N ASN A 48 -5.54 -4.47 1.15
CA ASN A 48 -5.21 -3.70 2.35
C ASN A 48 -6.01 -4.16 3.59
N ARG A 49 -7.32 -4.37 3.45
CA ARG A 49 -8.18 -4.90 4.51
C ARG A 49 -7.68 -6.24 5.04
N ARG A 50 -7.46 -7.21 4.15
CA ARG A 50 -6.97 -8.55 4.52
C ARG A 50 -5.63 -8.50 5.26
N ALA A 51 -4.74 -7.62 4.83
CA ALA A 51 -3.45 -7.44 5.45
C ALA A 51 -3.54 -6.86 6.87
N VAL A 52 -4.37 -5.83 7.05
CA VAL A 52 -4.61 -5.21 8.37
C VAL A 52 -5.31 -6.20 9.32
N GLU A 53 -6.31 -6.94 8.85
CA GLU A 53 -6.98 -7.99 9.63
C GLU A 53 -6.00 -9.08 10.08
N LEU A 54 -5.10 -9.52 9.20
CA LEU A 54 -4.07 -10.50 9.54
C LEU A 54 -3.14 -9.97 10.64
N ALA A 55 -2.69 -8.71 10.53
CA ALA A 55 -1.86 -8.08 11.56
C ALA A 55 -2.60 -8.01 12.91
N VAL A 56 -3.86 -7.56 12.91
CA VAL A 56 -4.70 -7.49 14.12
C VAL A 56 -4.83 -8.86 14.78
N GLU A 57 -5.11 -9.90 14.02
CA GLU A 57 -5.23 -11.27 14.56
C GLU A 57 -3.92 -11.75 15.17
N GLN A 58 -2.79 -11.55 14.47
CA GLN A 58 -1.49 -11.99 14.96
C GLN A 58 -1.08 -11.28 16.25
N TRP A 59 -1.33 -9.97 16.36
CA TRP A 59 -1.09 -9.24 17.59
C TRP A 59 -2.02 -9.70 18.71
N ASN A 60 -3.29 -9.90 18.42
CA ASN A 60 -4.27 -10.37 19.41
C ASN A 60 -3.99 -11.81 19.89
N ALA A 61 -3.49 -12.69 19.02
CA ALA A 61 -3.05 -14.04 19.39
C ALA A 61 -1.84 -14.02 20.34
N LYS A 62 -0.98 -13.00 20.27
CA LYS A 62 0.16 -12.78 21.18
C LYS A 62 -0.23 -12.02 22.46
N GLY A 63 -1.52 -11.78 22.72
CA GLY A 63 -2.01 -11.06 23.91
C GLY A 63 -2.31 -9.58 23.68
N GLY A 64 -2.28 -9.11 22.44
CA GLY A 64 -2.56 -7.71 22.07
C GLY A 64 -1.39 -6.77 22.35
N ILE A 65 -1.64 -5.47 22.40
CA ILE A 65 -0.65 -4.45 22.71
C ILE A 65 -0.69 -4.16 24.21
N ASN A 66 0.37 -4.50 24.90
CA ASN A 66 0.49 -4.31 26.37
C ASN A 66 -0.75 -4.87 27.12
N GLY A 67 -1.22 -6.07 26.71
CA GLY A 67 -2.39 -6.75 27.28
C GLY A 67 -3.75 -6.25 26.78
N LYS A 68 -3.79 -5.27 25.87
CA LYS A 68 -5.02 -4.72 25.30
C LYS A 68 -5.28 -5.31 23.92
N LYS A 69 -6.51 -5.78 23.66
CA LYS A 69 -6.91 -6.25 22.33
C LYS A 69 -6.97 -5.09 21.33
N ILE A 70 -6.71 -5.39 20.05
CA ILE A 70 -6.86 -4.46 18.95
C ILE A 70 -8.16 -4.77 18.22
N GLU A 71 -8.86 -3.72 17.79
CA GLU A 71 -10.12 -3.79 17.05
C GLU A 71 -10.09 -2.79 15.88
N ILE A 72 -10.52 -3.24 14.70
CA ILE A 72 -10.88 -2.33 13.61
C ILE A 72 -12.30 -1.84 13.90
N ALA A 73 -12.41 -0.75 14.65
CA ALA A 73 -13.69 -0.22 15.10
C ALA A 73 -14.53 0.38 13.96
N MET A 74 -13.87 0.85 12.92
CA MET A 74 -14.52 1.35 11.71
C MET A 74 -13.75 0.86 10.48
N LEU A 75 -14.47 0.19 9.56
CA LEU A 75 -13.98 -0.23 8.25
C LEU A 75 -14.98 0.29 7.21
N LEU A 76 -14.59 1.31 6.46
CA LEU A 76 -15.48 2.04 5.56
C LEU A 76 -15.03 1.92 4.11
N ASP A 77 -16.00 1.81 3.20
CA ASP A 77 -15.76 1.69 1.76
C ASP A 77 -15.78 3.06 1.08
N ASP A 78 -14.66 3.49 0.52
CA ASP A 78 -14.56 4.73 -0.26
C ASP A 78 -14.68 4.51 -1.77
N GLN A 79 -14.63 3.28 -2.26
CA GLN A 79 -14.71 2.93 -3.69
C GLN A 79 -13.68 3.66 -4.58
N LEU A 80 -12.55 4.05 -4.01
CA LEU A 80 -11.55 4.93 -4.64
C LEU A 80 -12.11 6.30 -5.04
N ASN A 81 -13.17 6.76 -4.38
CA ASN A 81 -13.87 8.02 -4.65
C ASN A 81 -13.49 9.07 -3.58
N PRO A 82 -12.98 10.25 -3.99
CA PRO A 82 -12.57 11.31 -3.07
C PRO A 82 -13.69 11.80 -2.14
N ASP A 83 -14.91 11.98 -2.65
CA ASP A 83 -16.03 12.50 -1.85
C ASP A 83 -16.45 11.51 -0.77
N ARG A 84 -16.48 10.21 -1.11
CA ARG A 84 -16.73 9.14 -0.14
C ARG A 84 -15.63 9.05 0.90
N ALA A 85 -14.38 9.18 0.49
CA ALA A 85 -13.25 9.20 1.42
C ALA A 85 -13.38 10.34 2.43
N VAL A 86 -13.83 11.54 2.00
CA VAL A 86 -14.09 12.68 2.88
C VAL A 86 -15.20 12.36 3.89
N GLN A 87 -16.31 11.75 3.46
CA GLN A 87 -17.41 11.36 4.35
C GLN A 87 -16.94 10.31 5.37
N ASN A 88 -16.22 9.29 4.90
CA ASN A 88 -15.67 8.23 5.74
C ASN A 88 -14.68 8.80 6.77
N MET A 89 -13.79 9.68 6.34
CA MET A 89 -12.80 10.30 7.22
C MET A 89 -13.48 11.13 8.30
N ARG A 90 -14.50 11.93 7.99
CA ARG A 90 -15.29 12.65 9.00
C ARG A 90 -15.86 11.71 10.05
N SER A 91 -16.47 10.60 9.62
CA SER A 91 -17.03 9.59 10.54
C SER A 91 -15.94 8.97 11.43
N ILE A 92 -14.75 8.67 10.89
CA ILE A 92 -13.62 8.16 11.65
C ILE A 92 -13.13 9.22 12.67
N LEU A 93 -13.02 10.48 12.24
CA LEU A 93 -12.50 11.57 13.07
C LEU A 93 -13.48 11.93 14.21
N ASP A 94 -14.77 11.75 14.00
CA ASP A 94 -15.81 11.97 15.03
C ASP A 94 -15.74 10.92 16.15
N ASN A 95 -15.29 9.69 15.84
CA ASN A 95 -15.08 8.65 16.84
C ASN A 95 -13.77 8.88 17.61
N LYS A 96 -13.87 9.43 18.82
CA LYS A 96 -12.69 9.78 19.65
C LYS A 96 -12.01 8.58 20.31
N ASP A 97 -12.60 7.40 20.25
CA ASP A 97 -11.96 6.16 20.73
C ASP A 97 -10.91 5.61 19.75
N ILE A 98 -10.94 6.03 18.49
CA ILE A 98 -9.96 5.64 17.48
C ILE A 98 -8.63 6.31 17.78
N VAL A 99 -7.56 5.52 17.88
CA VAL A 99 -6.20 5.99 18.21
C VAL A 99 -5.27 6.13 17.02
N GLY A 100 -5.61 5.53 15.88
CA GLY A 100 -4.84 5.59 14.64
C GLY A 100 -5.68 5.26 13.42
N ILE A 101 -5.28 5.73 12.26
CA ILE A 101 -6.06 5.68 11.01
C ILE A 101 -5.22 5.05 9.91
N ILE A 102 -5.81 4.16 9.10
CA ILE A 102 -5.19 3.52 7.95
C ILE A 102 -6.02 3.78 6.67
N GLY A 103 -5.37 4.21 5.62
CA GLY A 103 -6.02 4.51 4.33
C GLY A 103 -6.44 5.97 4.18
N PRO A 104 -7.15 6.39 3.10
CA PRO A 104 -7.74 5.61 1.99
C PRO A 104 -6.72 4.94 1.04
N ALA A 105 -7.26 4.15 0.11
CA ALA A 105 -6.50 3.65 -1.03
C ALA A 105 -6.42 4.72 -2.13
N GLY A 106 -5.23 4.86 -2.74
CA GLY A 106 -5.01 5.74 -3.89
C GLY A 106 -4.81 7.23 -3.59
N SER A 107 -4.09 7.90 -4.49
CA SER A 107 -3.63 9.28 -4.27
C SER A 107 -4.76 10.30 -4.25
N GLY A 108 -5.75 10.18 -5.14
CA GLY A 108 -6.88 11.12 -5.21
C GLY A 108 -7.69 11.15 -3.90
N PRO A 109 -8.26 10.02 -3.43
CA PRO A 109 -8.97 9.95 -2.16
C PRO A 109 -8.13 10.38 -0.97
N THR A 110 -6.83 10.01 -0.93
CA THR A 110 -5.95 10.37 0.17
C THR A 110 -5.70 11.87 0.23
N LEU A 111 -5.45 12.53 -0.91
CA LEU A 111 -5.27 14.00 -0.94
C LEU A 111 -6.54 14.75 -0.53
N ALA A 112 -7.71 14.22 -0.81
CA ALA A 112 -8.97 14.83 -0.39
C ALA A 112 -9.16 14.86 1.13
N VAL A 113 -8.49 13.97 1.88
CA VAL A 113 -8.66 13.84 3.33
C VAL A 113 -7.43 14.22 4.16
N ILE A 114 -6.25 14.39 3.52
CA ILE A 114 -4.99 14.46 4.25
C ILE A 114 -4.89 15.68 5.16
N ASP A 115 -5.42 16.81 4.76
CA ASP A 115 -5.35 18.02 5.58
C ASP A 115 -6.24 17.92 6.83
N MET A 116 -7.41 17.29 6.73
CA MET A 116 -8.25 17.04 7.91
C MET A 116 -7.63 15.97 8.83
N ALA A 117 -6.98 14.95 8.27
CA ALA A 117 -6.27 13.95 9.05
C ALA A 117 -5.04 14.57 9.74
N GLN A 118 -4.33 15.47 9.08
CA GLN A 118 -3.22 16.21 9.69
C GLN A 118 -3.72 17.12 10.81
N ALA A 119 -4.80 17.84 10.62
CA ALA A 119 -5.37 18.76 11.62
C ALA A 119 -5.88 18.01 12.87
N ASP A 120 -6.41 16.81 12.72
CA ASP A 120 -6.84 15.95 13.84
C ASP A 120 -5.65 15.50 14.71
N GLY A 121 -4.51 15.21 14.09
CA GLY A 121 -3.24 14.92 14.75
C GLY A 121 -3.05 13.45 15.17
N ARG A 122 -4.03 12.55 15.00
CA ARG A 122 -3.84 11.11 15.22
C ARG A 122 -2.87 10.53 14.18
N PRO A 123 -2.07 9.49 14.51
CA PRO A 123 -1.25 8.80 13.54
C PRO A 123 -2.07 8.35 12.33
N TYR A 124 -1.63 8.75 11.15
CA TYR A 124 -2.24 8.40 9.87
C TYR A 124 -1.24 7.60 9.05
N MET A 125 -1.64 6.38 8.70
CA MET A 125 -0.82 5.44 7.97
C MET A 125 -1.30 5.39 6.51
N ASN A 126 -0.45 5.84 5.58
CA ASN A 126 -0.72 5.77 4.15
C ASN A 126 -0.16 4.47 3.55
N PRO A 127 -1.00 3.47 3.25
CA PRO A 127 -0.51 2.21 2.69
C PRO A 127 -0.30 2.24 1.18
N ILE A 128 -1.04 3.07 0.41
CA ILE A 128 -1.16 2.88 -1.04
C ILE A 128 -0.93 4.16 -1.83
N ALA A 129 -1.33 5.34 -1.34
CA ALA A 129 -1.22 6.57 -2.11
C ALA A 129 0.25 6.91 -2.44
N GLN A 130 0.59 6.98 -3.72
CA GLN A 130 1.97 7.05 -4.18
C GLN A 130 2.50 8.47 -4.39
N THR A 131 1.61 9.48 -4.48
CA THR A 131 2.10 10.86 -4.57
C THR A 131 2.83 11.28 -3.31
N PRO A 132 4.07 11.80 -3.38
CA PRO A 132 4.81 12.28 -2.21
C PRO A 132 4.10 13.38 -1.43
N VAL A 133 3.22 14.16 -2.06
CA VAL A 133 2.43 15.24 -1.44
C VAL A 133 1.62 14.78 -0.23
N VAL A 134 1.24 13.51 -0.18
CA VAL A 134 0.55 12.92 0.99
C VAL A 134 1.41 13.03 2.24
N THR A 135 2.69 12.75 2.13
CA THR A 135 3.64 12.76 3.25
C THR A 135 4.37 14.09 3.35
N TYR A 136 4.76 14.66 2.22
CA TYR A 136 5.57 15.87 2.10
C TYR A 136 4.78 16.96 1.37
N PRO A 137 4.21 17.93 2.07
CA PRO A 137 3.36 18.97 1.44
C PRO A 137 4.11 19.84 0.42
N GLY A 138 5.44 19.89 0.47
CA GLY A 138 6.29 20.55 -0.53
C GLY A 138 6.58 19.72 -1.79
N GLU A 139 5.91 18.58 -1.96
CA GLU A 139 5.99 17.70 -3.14
C GLU A 139 7.29 16.91 -3.30
N LYS A 140 8.27 17.08 -2.43
CA LYS A 140 9.57 16.37 -2.54
C LYS A 140 9.83 15.51 -1.33
N THR A 141 10.16 14.26 -1.59
CA THR A 141 10.68 13.35 -0.56
C THR A 141 11.97 13.92 0.03
N GLY A 142 12.05 13.93 1.38
CA GLY A 142 13.17 14.53 2.11
C GLY A 142 12.94 15.98 2.55
N GLU A 143 11.85 16.63 2.16
CA GLU A 143 11.38 17.85 2.79
C GLU A 143 10.72 17.53 4.14
N LYS A 144 10.29 18.56 4.89
CA LYS A 144 9.64 18.36 6.17
C LYS A 144 8.32 17.60 5.99
N PRO A 145 8.16 16.41 6.60
CA PRO A 145 6.94 15.65 6.47
C PRO A 145 5.79 16.27 7.28
N ARG A 146 4.56 15.89 6.96
CA ARG A 146 3.41 16.12 7.83
C ARG A 146 3.63 15.39 9.15
N PRO A 147 3.39 16.04 10.30
CA PRO A 147 3.89 15.56 11.60
C PRO A 147 3.29 14.21 12.05
N ASN A 148 2.13 13.83 11.52
CA ASN A 148 1.41 12.62 11.92
C ASN A 148 1.15 11.64 10.77
N VAL A 149 1.71 11.87 9.58
CA VAL A 149 1.46 11.06 8.38
C VAL A 149 2.69 10.21 8.06
N PHE A 150 2.51 8.89 8.02
CA PHE A 150 3.55 7.93 7.69
C PHE A 150 3.17 7.14 6.44
N SER A 151 4.10 7.01 5.48
CA SER A 151 3.85 6.35 4.19
C SER A 151 4.58 5.02 4.06
N PHE A 152 3.85 4.03 3.60
CA PHE A 152 4.32 2.68 3.27
C PHE A 152 4.18 2.41 1.77
N ALA A 153 3.64 3.36 1.04
CA ALA A 153 3.46 3.29 -0.40
C ALA A 153 4.79 3.36 -1.15
N LEU A 154 4.85 2.72 -2.30
CA LEU A 154 5.90 2.97 -3.29
C LEU A 154 5.65 4.36 -3.90
N GLN A 155 6.35 5.37 -3.41
CA GLN A 155 6.15 6.74 -3.87
C GLN A 155 6.58 6.93 -5.33
N ASN A 156 5.92 7.85 -6.04
CA ASN A 156 6.16 8.12 -7.46
C ASN A 156 7.62 8.48 -7.77
N ASP A 157 8.25 9.28 -6.92
CA ASP A 157 9.66 9.68 -7.07
C ASP A 157 10.62 8.49 -6.90
N VAL A 158 10.28 7.56 -5.99
CA VAL A 158 11.04 6.33 -5.76
C VAL A 158 10.88 5.37 -6.95
N GLU A 159 9.64 5.15 -7.42
CA GLU A 159 9.35 4.29 -8.57
C GLU A 159 9.99 4.82 -9.86
N ALA A 160 9.93 6.14 -10.06
CA ALA A 160 10.45 6.81 -11.24
C ALA A 160 11.97 6.62 -11.43
N VAL A 161 12.73 6.38 -10.36
CA VAL A 161 14.18 6.15 -10.48
C VAL A 161 14.48 4.90 -11.30
N ALA A 162 13.85 3.78 -10.97
CA ALA A 162 14.07 2.52 -11.69
C ALA A 162 13.48 2.55 -13.11
N MET A 163 12.22 3.04 -13.22
CA MET A 163 11.53 3.12 -14.50
C MET A 163 12.22 4.08 -15.47
N GLY A 164 12.61 5.26 -15.01
CA GLY A 164 13.24 6.28 -15.82
C GLY A 164 14.64 5.89 -16.27
N LYS A 165 15.44 5.21 -15.41
CA LYS A 165 16.74 4.64 -15.78
C LYS A 165 16.57 3.60 -16.89
N TYR A 166 15.64 2.66 -16.73
CA TYR A 166 15.37 1.64 -17.73
C TYR A 166 14.98 2.24 -19.08
N LEU A 167 14.01 3.16 -19.08
CA LEU A 167 13.55 3.83 -20.29
C LEU A 167 14.67 4.61 -21.00
N ALA A 168 15.46 5.39 -20.26
CA ALA A 168 16.55 6.18 -20.83
C ALA A 168 17.65 5.32 -21.46
N THR A 169 17.87 4.12 -20.90
CA THR A 169 18.91 3.20 -21.42
C THR A 169 18.48 2.48 -22.69
N HIS A 170 17.19 2.17 -22.83
CA HIS A 170 16.72 1.27 -23.90
C HIS A 170 15.98 1.98 -25.04
N PHE A 171 15.48 3.20 -24.84
CA PHE A 171 14.61 3.88 -25.79
C PHE A 171 15.02 5.33 -26.03
N LYS A 172 14.72 5.84 -27.23
CA LYS A 172 15.05 7.22 -27.64
C LYS A 172 13.84 8.11 -27.78
N ARG A 173 12.69 7.56 -28.16
CA ARG A 173 11.48 8.32 -28.49
C ARG A 173 10.31 7.86 -27.60
N ILE A 174 10.43 8.17 -26.33
CA ILE A 174 9.49 7.72 -25.31
C ILE A 174 8.19 8.55 -25.37
N GLY A 175 7.04 7.87 -25.47
CA GLY A 175 5.73 8.47 -25.23
C GLY A 175 5.29 8.18 -23.81
N VAL A 176 4.53 9.09 -23.17
CA VAL A 176 3.95 8.89 -21.83
C VAL A 176 2.45 8.96 -21.88
N ILE A 177 1.77 7.98 -21.32
CA ILE A 177 0.31 7.97 -21.10
C ILE A 177 0.06 7.78 -19.60
N HIS A 178 -0.76 8.66 -19.00
CA HIS A 178 -0.98 8.62 -17.56
C HIS A 178 -2.45 8.90 -17.20
N GLU A 179 -2.89 8.41 -16.06
CA GLU A 179 -4.19 8.80 -15.53
C GLU A 179 -4.18 10.27 -15.08
N SER A 180 -5.36 10.90 -15.10
CA SER A 180 -5.51 12.34 -14.83
C SER A 180 -5.57 12.70 -13.34
N THR A 181 -5.52 11.71 -12.43
CA THR A 181 -5.51 11.97 -10.99
C THR A 181 -4.11 12.38 -10.49
N ALA A 182 -4.00 12.77 -9.23
CA ALA A 182 -2.73 13.13 -8.63
C ALA A 182 -1.65 12.04 -8.75
N TYR A 183 -2.02 10.75 -8.77
CA TYR A 183 -1.09 9.66 -9.00
C TYR A 183 -0.40 9.76 -10.36
N GLY A 184 -1.18 9.87 -11.43
CA GLY A 184 -0.63 9.95 -12.77
C GLY A 184 0.12 11.26 -13.03
N VAL A 185 -0.42 12.39 -12.59
CA VAL A 185 0.18 13.71 -12.79
C VAL A 185 1.55 13.83 -12.12
N THR A 186 1.63 13.52 -10.82
CA THR A 186 2.92 13.57 -10.12
C THR A 186 3.90 12.51 -10.64
N GLY A 187 3.39 11.33 -11.01
CA GLY A 187 4.21 10.26 -11.57
C GLY A 187 4.88 10.65 -12.89
N VAL A 188 4.18 11.34 -13.78
CA VAL A 188 4.74 11.83 -15.06
C VAL A 188 5.88 12.83 -14.85
N ASP A 189 5.73 13.74 -13.88
CA ASP A 189 6.76 14.74 -13.61
C ASP A 189 8.06 14.09 -13.11
N TYR A 190 7.95 13.19 -12.14
CA TYR A 190 9.11 12.45 -11.63
C TYR A 190 9.73 11.53 -12.68
N LEU A 191 8.90 10.84 -13.47
CA LEU A 191 9.39 9.98 -14.53
C LEU A 191 10.15 10.76 -15.60
N SER A 192 9.60 11.87 -16.06
CA SER A 192 10.24 12.74 -17.05
C SER A 192 11.58 13.28 -16.54
N ALA A 193 11.63 13.72 -15.29
CA ALA A 193 12.87 14.16 -14.65
C ALA A 193 13.90 13.01 -14.52
N SER A 194 13.45 11.80 -14.17
CA SER A 194 14.32 10.63 -14.04
C SER A 194 14.89 10.19 -15.41
N ILE A 195 14.08 10.19 -16.47
CA ILE A 195 14.56 9.89 -17.83
C ILE A 195 15.69 10.86 -18.22
N GLN A 196 15.47 12.16 -18.03
CA GLN A 196 16.47 13.19 -18.36
C GLN A 196 17.74 13.07 -17.49
N LYS A 197 17.61 12.81 -16.21
CA LYS A 197 18.72 12.60 -15.27
C LYS A 197 19.61 11.42 -15.69
N ASN A 198 19.04 10.41 -16.33
CA ASN A 198 19.76 9.23 -16.82
C ASN A 198 20.20 9.36 -18.31
N GLY A 199 20.23 10.57 -18.85
CA GLY A 199 20.73 10.85 -20.21
C GLY A 199 19.71 10.63 -21.33
N GLY A 200 18.46 10.27 -21.01
CA GLY A 200 17.38 10.18 -21.99
C GLY A 200 16.84 11.55 -22.39
N GLN A 201 16.14 11.59 -23.52
CA GLN A 201 15.45 12.79 -23.96
C GLN A 201 14.10 12.97 -23.23
N LYS A 202 13.63 14.22 -23.15
CA LYS A 202 12.26 14.49 -22.70
C LYS A 202 11.27 13.66 -23.53
N PRO A 203 10.21 13.10 -22.94
CA PRO A 203 9.18 12.38 -23.69
C PRO A 203 8.68 13.18 -24.90
N VAL A 204 8.65 12.54 -26.08
CA VAL A 204 8.26 13.19 -27.36
C VAL A 204 6.77 13.43 -27.47
N ALA A 205 5.98 12.73 -26.66
CA ALA A 205 4.55 12.93 -26.52
C ALA A 205 4.11 12.57 -25.10
N THR A 206 3.20 13.34 -24.52
CA THR A 206 2.58 13.06 -23.25
C THR A 206 1.07 13.28 -23.39
N ASP A 207 0.27 12.33 -22.90
CA ASP A 207 -1.19 12.42 -22.92
C ASP A 207 -1.80 11.82 -21.67
N SER A 208 -2.97 12.29 -21.27
CA SER A 208 -3.69 11.80 -20.11
C SER A 208 -4.99 11.11 -20.48
N TYR A 209 -5.50 10.28 -19.56
CA TYR A 209 -6.82 9.70 -19.63
C TYR A 209 -7.53 9.79 -18.27
N ASN A 210 -8.85 9.79 -18.27
CA ASN A 210 -9.61 9.75 -17.03
C ASN A 210 -9.64 8.31 -16.49
N GLN A 211 -9.48 8.17 -15.19
CA GLN A 211 -9.59 6.89 -14.50
C GLN A 211 -10.92 6.20 -14.87
N GLY A 212 -10.85 4.90 -15.18
CA GLY A 212 -12.00 4.12 -15.67
C GLY A 212 -12.27 4.28 -17.17
N ALA A 213 -11.34 4.81 -17.95
CA ALA A 213 -11.47 4.93 -19.41
C ALA A 213 -11.74 3.59 -20.07
N GLN A 214 -12.74 3.56 -20.94
CA GLN A 214 -13.11 2.35 -21.72
C GLN A 214 -12.48 2.34 -23.11
N ASP A 215 -11.91 3.45 -23.55
CA ASP A 215 -11.22 3.62 -24.84
C ASP A 215 -10.05 4.60 -24.69
N MET A 216 -8.94 4.29 -25.36
CA MET A 216 -7.73 5.12 -25.40
C MET A 216 -7.25 5.34 -26.83
N THR A 217 -8.15 5.30 -27.80
CA THR A 217 -7.84 5.45 -29.22
C THR A 217 -7.14 6.77 -29.52
N ALA A 218 -7.61 7.87 -28.93
CA ALA A 218 -7.02 9.19 -29.15
C ALA A 218 -5.57 9.27 -28.63
N GLN A 219 -5.32 8.75 -27.43
CA GLN A 219 -4.01 8.73 -26.79
C GLN A 219 -3.03 7.89 -27.61
N VAL A 220 -3.40 6.65 -27.95
CA VAL A 220 -2.55 5.74 -28.74
C VAL A 220 -2.30 6.27 -30.14
N ALA A 221 -3.30 6.88 -30.80
CA ALA A 221 -3.12 7.50 -32.12
C ALA A 221 -2.14 8.68 -32.06
N ARG A 222 -2.11 9.43 -30.94
CA ARG A 222 -1.12 10.49 -30.72
C ARG A 222 0.28 9.94 -30.57
N MET A 223 0.48 8.86 -29.80
CA MET A 223 1.75 8.18 -29.68
C MET A 223 2.25 7.67 -31.03
N LYS A 224 1.37 7.06 -31.83
CA LYS A 224 1.67 6.57 -33.17
C LYS A 224 2.13 7.70 -34.09
N ARG A 225 1.45 8.84 -34.11
CA ARG A 225 1.86 10.03 -34.90
C ARG A 225 3.18 10.63 -34.42
N ALA A 226 3.47 10.54 -33.12
CA ALA A 226 4.75 10.98 -32.56
C ALA A 226 5.89 10.00 -32.85
N ASN A 227 5.62 8.88 -33.50
CA ASN A 227 6.59 7.84 -33.84
C ASN A 227 7.44 7.42 -32.63
N VAL A 228 6.75 7.05 -31.52
CA VAL A 228 7.39 6.58 -30.29
C VAL A 228 8.01 5.20 -30.50
N ASP A 229 9.10 4.89 -29.80
CA ASP A 229 9.74 3.56 -29.77
C ASP A 229 9.44 2.81 -28.46
N ALA A 230 8.83 3.46 -27.48
CA ALA A 230 8.25 2.86 -26.29
C ALA A 230 7.11 3.73 -25.73
N ILE A 231 6.15 3.11 -25.04
CA ILE A 231 5.18 3.82 -24.20
C ILE A 231 5.52 3.56 -22.74
N ALA A 232 5.74 4.65 -22.00
CA ALA A 232 5.71 4.64 -20.54
C ALA A 232 4.28 4.90 -20.05
N ALA A 233 3.76 4.11 -19.12
CA ALA A 233 2.38 4.27 -18.67
C ALA A 233 2.28 4.30 -17.15
N ILE A 234 1.55 5.31 -16.62
CA ILE A 234 1.27 5.46 -15.19
C ILE A 234 -0.24 5.36 -14.98
N GLY A 235 -0.69 4.29 -14.36
CA GLY A 235 -2.10 4.03 -14.19
C GLY A 235 -2.43 2.75 -13.45
N LEU A 236 -3.72 2.44 -13.38
CA LEU A 236 -4.25 1.28 -12.69
C LEU A 236 -4.48 0.10 -13.64
N GLY A 237 -4.45 -1.11 -13.12
CA GLY A 237 -4.39 -2.33 -13.93
C GLY A 237 -5.47 -2.47 -15.00
N LYS A 238 -6.73 -2.19 -14.66
CA LYS A 238 -7.84 -2.25 -15.63
C LYS A 238 -7.68 -1.25 -16.77
N ASP A 239 -7.28 -0.03 -16.45
CA ASP A 239 -7.08 1.03 -17.44
C ASP A 239 -5.89 0.73 -18.34
N LEU A 240 -4.78 0.25 -17.75
CA LEU A 240 -3.61 -0.17 -18.50
C LEU A 240 -3.90 -1.36 -19.43
N ALA A 241 -4.82 -2.25 -19.06
CA ALA A 241 -5.29 -3.30 -19.93
C ALA A 241 -6.07 -2.73 -21.14
N VAL A 242 -6.89 -1.69 -20.94
CA VAL A 242 -7.54 -0.95 -22.06
C VAL A 242 -6.48 -0.34 -22.97
N LEU A 243 -5.45 0.29 -22.41
CA LEU A 243 -4.32 0.83 -23.17
C LEU A 243 -3.66 -0.26 -24.03
N ARG A 244 -3.30 -1.39 -23.43
CA ARG A 244 -2.62 -2.49 -24.12
C ARG A 244 -3.45 -3.05 -25.29
N ARG A 245 -4.76 -3.28 -25.07
CA ARG A 245 -5.66 -3.71 -26.13
C ARG A 245 -5.80 -2.65 -27.24
N THR A 246 -5.82 -1.38 -26.87
CA THR A 246 -5.92 -0.28 -27.86
C THR A 246 -4.63 -0.17 -28.69
N MET A 247 -3.45 -0.38 -28.10
CA MET A 247 -2.17 -0.46 -28.81
C MET A 247 -2.24 -1.58 -29.88
N ALA A 248 -2.65 -2.78 -29.49
CA ALA A 248 -2.79 -3.91 -30.42
C ALA A 248 -3.79 -3.62 -31.54
N ARG A 249 -4.97 -3.11 -31.23
CA ARG A 249 -6.02 -2.76 -32.19
C ARG A 249 -5.56 -1.72 -33.23
N LEU A 250 -4.71 -0.78 -32.82
CA LEU A 250 -4.20 0.28 -33.70
C LEU A 250 -2.84 -0.07 -34.34
N ASN A 251 -2.39 -1.32 -34.19
CA ASN A 251 -1.11 -1.78 -34.69
C ASN A 251 0.05 -0.85 -34.26
N LEU A 252 0.10 -0.50 -32.98
CA LEU A 252 1.24 0.16 -32.36
C LEU A 252 2.03 -0.89 -31.58
N ASP A 253 2.97 -1.50 -32.27
CA ASP A 253 3.80 -2.58 -31.74
C ASP A 253 5.13 -2.02 -31.21
N VAL A 254 5.04 -1.42 -30.02
CA VAL A 254 6.18 -0.93 -29.24
C VAL A 254 6.09 -1.45 -27.80
N PRO A 255 7.22 -1.58 -27.09
CA PRO A 255 7.20 -1.97 -25.68
C PRO A 255 6.31 -1.05 -24.82
N LEU A 256 5.58 -1.66 -23.90
CA LEU A 256 4.84 -0.97 -22.83
C LEU A 256 5.62 -1.15 -21.53
N VAL A 257 6.12 -0.05 -20.98
CA VAL A 257 6.77 0.02 -19.66
C VAL A 257 5.84 0.74 -18.72
N ALA A 258 5.25 0.04 -17.78
CA ALA A 258 4.19 0.60 -16.95
C ALA A 258 4.63 0.73 -15.48
N SER A 259 3.91 1.54 -14.73
CA SER A 259 3.97 1.56 -13.29
C SER A 259 3.46 0.24 -12.68
N ASN A 260 3.61 0.08 -11.38
CA ASN A 260 3.21 -1.13 -10.66
C ASN A 260 1.74 -1.57 -10.91
N GLY A 261 0.87 -0.68 -11.35
CA GLY A 261 -0.52 -0.99 -11.70
C GLY A 261 -0.67 -2.08 -12.76
N ALA A 262 0.28 -2.19 -13.70
CA ALA A 262 0.28 -3.27 -14.69
C ALA A 262 0.70 -4.64 -14.14
N LEU A 263 1.23 -4.69 -12.91
CA LEU A 263 1.75 -5.92 -12.32
C LEU A 263 0.72 -6.62 -11.41
N GLY A 264 -0.56 -6.40 -11.68
CA GLY A 264 -1.68 -6.98 -10.97
C GLY A 264 -2.54 -7.89 -11.82
N GLN A 265 -3.34 -8.72 -11.15
CA GLN A 265 -4.29 -9.60 -11.80
C GLN A 265 -5.31 -8.85 -12.69
N PRO A 266 -5.84 -7.66 -12.30
CA PRO A 266 -6.78 -6.93 -13.15
C PRO A 266 -6.19 -6.52 -14.52
N TYR A 267 -4.89 -6.24 -14.56
CA TYR A 267 -4.20 -6.00 -15.84
C TYR A 267 -4.12 -7.29 -16.66
N GLN A 268 -3.67 -8.36 -16.05
CA GLN A 268 -3.48 -9.66 -16.71
C GLN A 268 -4.80 -10.22 -17.26
N GLU A 269 -5.86 -10.19 -16.45
CA GLU A 269 -7.21 -10.62 -16.88
C GLU A 269 -7.75 -9.73 -18.02
N GLY A 270 -7.53 -8.42 -17.91
CA GLY A 270 -8.01 -7.48 -18.91
C GLY A 270 -7.22 -7.47 -20.22
N ALA A 271 -5.92 -7.72 -20.20
CA ALA A 271 -5.07 -7.75 -21.39
C ALA A 271 -4.99 -9.14 -22.04
N GLY A 272 -5.25 -10.23 -21.27
CA GLY A 272 -5.14 -11.61 -21.77
C GLY A 272 -3.73 -11.90 -22.28
N ASP A 273 -3.63 -12.55 -23.45
CA ASP A 273 -2.34 -12.89 -24.07
C ASP A 273 -1.49 -11.67 -24.41
N LEU A 274 -2.10 -10.50 -24.56
CA LEU A 274 -1.37 -9.24 -24.79
C LEU A 274 -0.54 -8.79 -23.59
N THR A 275 -0.69 -9.43 -22.42
CA THR A 275 0.13 -9.20 -21.24
C THR A 275 1.61 -9.49 -21.50
N LEU A 276 1.91 -10.49 -22.35
CA LEU A 276 3.28 -10.88 -22.67
C LEU A 276 4.10 -9.71 -23.21
N GLY A 277 5.34 -9.59 -22.71
CA GLY A 277 6.26 -8.52 -23.07
C GLY A 277 5.97 -7.16 -22.42
N THR A 278 4.90 -7.05 -21.60
CA THR A 278 4.70 -5.85 -20.81
C THR A 278 5.69 -5.80 -19.66
N LEU A 279 6.34 -4.65 -19.49
CA LEU A 279 7.26 -4.38 -18.39
C LEU A 279 6.57 -3.51 -17.34
N GLY A 280 7.04 -3.62 -16.09
CA GLY A 280 6.55 -2.78 -15.02
C GLY A 280 7.51 -2.72 -13.85
N THR A 281 7.35 -1.71 -13.01
CA THR A 281 8.16 -1.47 -11.81
C THR A 281 7.45 -1.92 -10.55
N MET A 282 8.15 -2.60 -9.65
CA MET A 282 7.60 -3.05 -8.37
C MET A 282 8.68 -3.20 -7.31
N ILE A 283 8.27 -3.20 -6.06
CA ILE A 283 9.13 -3.59 -4.93
C ILE A 283 9.50 -5.07 -5.06
N GLY A 284 10.80 -5.36 -5.07
CA GLY A 284 11.34 -6.71 -5.23
C GLY A 284 11.31 -7.59 -3.97
N ALA A 285 10.49 -7.28 -2.96
CA ALA A 285 10.49 -7.96 -1.67
C ALA A 285 10.20 -9.47 -1.75
N PHE A 286 9.35 -9.87 -2.69
CA PHE A 286 8.95 -11.27 -2.89
C PHE A 286 9.86 -12.05 -3.87
N GLY A 287 10.97 -11.44 -4.30
CA GLY A 287 12.02 -12.14 -5.04
C GLY A 287 12.75 -13.16 -4.14
N LYS A 288 13.28 -14.22 -4.74
CA LYS A 288 14.05 -15.21 -3.98
C LYS A 288 15.54 -14.84 -3.95
N PRO A 289 16.23 -15.02 -2.80
CA PRO A 289 15.67 -15.43 -1.49
C PRO A 289 14.87 -14.30 -0.83
N MET A 290 13.69 -14.64 -0.26
CA MET A 290 12.91 -13.71 0.53
C MET A 290 13.58 -13.45 1.88
N ARG A 291 13.42 -12.23 2.42
CA ARG A 291 13.78 -11.94 3.81
C ARG A 291 12.88 -12.74 4.78
N PRO A 292 13.35 -13.07 6.00
CA PRO A 292 12.56 -13.84 6.96
C PRO A 292 11.17 -13.24 7.24
N ALA A 293 11.07 -11.92 7.42
CA ALA A 293 9.80 -11.24 7.65
C ALA A 293 8.84 -11.37 6.45
N THR A 294 9.36 -11.25 5.23
CA THR A 294 8.59 -11.43 3.99
C THR A 294 8.10 -12.87 3.84
N ALA A 295 8.96 -13.85 4.08
CA ALA A 295 8.60 -15.26 4.02
C ALA A 295 7.52 -15.64 5.07
N ALA A 296 7.69 -15.18 6.31
CA ALA A 296 6.71 -15.42 7.37
C ALA A 296 5.35 -14.79 7.07
N PHE A 297 5.33 -13.58 6.53
CA PHE A 297 4.09 -12.94 6.06
C PHE A 297 3.44 -13.76 4.94
N ALA A 298 4.23 -14.17 3.94
CA ALA A 298 3.77 -14.94 2.81
C ALA A 298 3.06 -16.24 3.26
N GLU A 299 3.67 -16.99 4.15
CA GLU A 299 3.10 -18.22 4.70
C GLU A 299 1.82 -17.94 5.52
N ALA A 300 1.82 -16.92 6.37
CA ALA A 300 0.65 -16.56 7.17
C ALA A 300 -0.53 -16.11 6.30
N TYR A 301 -0.26 -15.29 5.26
CA TYR A 301 -1.28 -14.84 4.32
C TYR A 301 -1.87 -16.03 3.55
N LYS A 302 -1.01 -16.92 3.03
CA LYS A 302 -1.41 -18.14 2.34
C LYS A 302 -2.25 -19.07 3.22
N ALA A 303 -1.84 -19.25 4.47
CA ALA A 303 -2.56 -20.10 5.43
C ALA A 303 -3.99 -19.58 5.70
N LYS A 304 -4.18 -18.25 5.75
CA LYS A 304 -5.47 -17.65 6.05
C LYS A 304 -6.37 -17.48 4.83
N TYR A 305 -5.81 -17.04 3.71
CA TYR A 305 -6.59 -16.61 2.52
C TYR A 305 -6.42 -17.52 1.31
N GLY A 306 -5.53 -18.51 1.38
CA GLY A 306 -5.21 -19.38 0.26
C GLY A 306 -4.36 -18.69 -0.81
N THR A 307 -4.29 -19.34 -1.97
CA THR A 307 -3.61 -18.80 -3.17
C THR A 307 -4.64 -18.30 -4.16
N ASP A 308 -5.44 -17.36 -3.74
CA ASP A 308 -6.46 -16.73 -4.58
C ASP A 308 -5.85 -15.65 -5.50
N ARG A 309 -6.73 -14.89 -6.15
CA ARG A 309 -6.37 -13.79 -7.05
C ARG A 309 -5.40 -12.73 -6.45
N TRP A 310 -5.31 -12.64 -5.12
CA TRP A 310 -4.47 -11.67 -4.42
C TRP A 310 -3.06 -12.20 -4.15
N TRP A 311 -2.88 -13.50 -4.32
CA TRP A 311 -1.61 -14.18 -4.12
C TRP A 311 -0.91 -14.55 -5.43
N GLY A 312 -1.65 -14.60 -6.53
CA GLY A 312 -1.22 -15.12 -7.83
C GLY A 312 -1.73 -16.52 -8.11
N ASN A 313 -1.64 -16.92 -9.37
CA ASN A 313 -2.28 -18.15 -9.85
C ASN A 313 -1.36 -19.38 -9.81
N ASP A 314 -0.16 -19.27 -9.29
CA ASP A 314 0.81 -20.36 -9.24
C ASP A 314 1.19 -20.71 -7.81
N PRO A 315 0.60 -21.79 -7.25
CA PRO A 315 0.90 -22.24 -5.89
C PRO A 315 2.37 -22.62 -5.67
N GLU A 316 3.07 -23.07 -6.72
CA GLU A 316 4.47 -23.49 -6.64
C GLU A 316 5.44 -22.30 -6.70
N ASN A 317 5.01 -21.21 -7.31
CA ASN A 317 5.77 -19.97 -7.41
C ASN A 317 4.84 -18.79 -7.15
N PRO A 318 4.36 -18.62 -5.94
CA PRO A 318 3.42 -17.56 -5.60
C PRO A 318 4.09 -16.22 -5.84
N GLN A 319 3.55 -15.49 -6.81
CA GLN A 319 3.88 -14.08 -7.01
C GLN A 319 2.73 -13.28 -6.43
N LEU A 320 3.04 -12.42 -5.49
CA LEU A 320 2.04 -11.57 -4.87
C LEU A 320 1.64 -10.49 -5.87
N PHE A 321 0.68 -10.82 -6.73
CA PHE A 321 0.00 -9.79 -7.51
C PHE A 321 -0.64 -8.81 -6.53
N MET A 322 -0.43 -7.53 -6.75
CA MET A 322 -0.82 -6.49 -5.81
C MET A 322 -0.10 -6.55 -4.45
N ALA A 323 1.11 -7.12 -4.44
CA ALA A 323 1.99 -7.13 -3.26
C ALA A 323 2.01 -5.78 -2.52
N ILE A 324 1.96 -4.69 -3.28
CA ILE A 324 1.97 -3.33 -2.77
C ILE A 324 0.77 -3.04 -1.86
N SER A 325 -0.47 -3.38 -2.27
CA SER A 325 -1.64 -3.10 -1.44
C SER A 325 -1.72 -4.02 -0.22
N VAL A 326 -1.30 -5.29 -0.39
CA VAL A 326 -1.35 -6.30 0.67
C VAL A 326 -0.23 -6.07 1.68
N SER A 327 1.01 -6.07 1.24
CA SER A 327 2.16 -5.99 2.15
C SER A 327 2.33 -4.60 2.79
N ASN A 328 2.02 -3.52 2.08
CA ASN A 328 2.05 -2.18 2.65
C ASN A 328 1.01 -2.00 3.76
N GLY A 329 -0.20 -2.56 3.59
CA GLY A 329 -1.23 -2.53 4.63
C GLY A 329 -0.79 -3.28 5.88
N TYR A 330 -0.12 -4.41 5.70
CA TYR A 330 0.43 -5.19 6.81
C TYR A 330 1.53 -4.43 7.56
N ASP A 331 2.50 -3.86 6.84
CA ASP A 331 3.58 -3.09 7.44
C ASP A 331 3.05 -1.83 8.14
N ALA A 332 2.08 -1.12 7.53
CA ALA A 332 1.43 0.04 8.10
C ALA A 332 0.74 -0.27 9.43
N ALA A 333 -0.02 -1.37 9.49
CA ALA A 333 -0.66 -1.80 10.73
C ALA A 333 0.36 -2.18 11.79
N ASN A 334 1.37 -2.98 11.44
CA ASN A 334 2.39 -3.42 12.39
C ASN A 334 3.21 -2.25 12.95
N ILE A 335 3.58 -1.27 12.14
CA ILE A 335 4.31 -0.07 12.61
C ILE A 335 3.42 0.78 13.52
N LEU A 336 2.13 0.94 13.21
CA LEU A 336 1.19 1.62 14.11
C LEU A 336 1.11 0.91 15.46
N PHE A 337 0.96 -0.42 15.45
CA PHE A 337 0.85 -1.23 16.68
C PHE A 337 2.14 -1.22 17.49
N GLU A 338 3.28 -1.28 16.81
CA GLU A 338 4.61 -1.16 17.45
C GLU A 338 4.81 0.22 18.07
N GLY A 339 4.40 1.29 17.38
CA GLY A 339 4.41 2.65 17.93
C GLY A 339 3.56 2.77 19.20
N ILE A 340 2.35 2.21 19.20
CA ILE A 340 1.48 2.19 20.39
C ILE A 340 2.14 1.36 21.52
N ARG A 341 2.76 0.23 21.18
CA ARG A 341 3.45 -0.64 22.15
C ARG A 341 4.63 0.07 22.81
N ILE A 342 5.49 0.72 22.01
CA ILE A 342 6.65 1.46 22.50
C ILE A 342 6.21 2.66 23.35
N ALA A 343 5.23 3.42 22.86
CA ALA A 343 4.69 4.58 23.58
C ALA A 343 4.04 4.19 24.91
N ASN A 344 3.53 2.96 25.02
CA ASN A 344 2.66 2.52 26.12
C ASN A 344 1.54 3.54 26.43
N SER A 345 1.02 4.18 25.38
CA SER A 345 0.09 5.31 25.44
C SER A 345 -0.86 5.26 24.23
N THR A 346 -2.04 5.84 24.38
CA THR A 346 -2.98 6.07 23.26
C THR A 346 -3.01 7.54 22.82
N LYS A 347 -2.17 8.40 23.41
CA LYS A 347 -2.07 9.82 23.03
C LYS A 347 -1.34 9.96 21.70
N PRO A 348 -1.90 10.71 20.73
CA PRO A 348 -1.31 10.87 19.41
C PRO A 348 0.17 11.26 19.41
N LYS A 349 0.56 12.26 20.18
CA LYS A 349 1.95 12.74 20.26
C LYS A 349 2.93 11.67 20.73
N ASP A 350 2.52 10.84 21.70
CA ASP A 350 3.38 9.79 22.24
C ASP A 350 3.58 8.69 21.18
N ILE A 351 2.51 8.31 20.46
CA ILE A 351 2.57 7.29 19.41
C ILE A 351 3.44 7.78 18.25
N ILE A 352 3.26 9.02 17.80
CA ILE A 352 4.06 9.62 16.72
C ILE A 352 5.54 9.62 17.09
N ALA A 353 5.90 10.11 18.27
CA ALA A 353 7.29 10.11 18.74
C ALA A 353 7.87 8.69 18.82
N ALA A 354 7.05 7.71 19.23
CA ALA A 354 7.45 6.31 19.25
C ALA A 354 7.70 5.78 17.85
N ILE A 355 6.83 6.06 16.86
CA ILE A 355 7.05 5.65 15.46
C ILE A 355 8.33 6.29 14.90
N GLU A 356 8.56 7.57 15.12
CA GLU A 356 9.76 8.29 14.70
C GLU A 356 11.06 7.71 15.31
N SER A 357 10.97 7.04 16.46
CA SER A 357 12.10 6.37 17.11
C SER A 357 12.44 4.99 16.52
N ILE A 358 11.56 4.40 15.73
CA ILE A 358 11.73 3.06 15.15
C ILE A 358 12.91 3.05 14.18
N LYS A 359 13.88 2.15 14.42
CA LYS A 359 15.05 1.90 13.57
C LYS A 359 15.21 0.40 13.36
N GLY A 360 15.57 0.02 12.12
CA GLY A 360 15.87 -1.36 11.77
C GLY A 360 14.65 -2.31 11.88
N TYR A 361 13.43 -1.80 11.79
CA TYR A 361 12.24 -2.66 11.84
C TYR A 361 12.13 -3.48 10.55
N GLU A 362 12.23 -4.78 10.68
CA GLU A 362 12.09 -5.72 9.56
C GLU A 362 10.63 -5.91 9.16
N GLY A 363 10.16 -5.08 8.24
CA GLY A 363 8.84 -5.25 7.62
C GLY A 363 8.89 -6.17 6.39
N VAL A 364 7.73 -6.38 5.78
CA VAL A 364 7.58 -7.22 4.58
C VAL A 364 8.28 -6.60 3.38
N ASN A 365 8.09 -5.31 3.15
CA ASN A 365 8.62 -4.63 1.96
C ASN A 365 10.00 -4.02 2.18
N ALA A 366 10.29 -3.57 3.38
CA ALA A 366 11.51 -2.82 3.67
C ALA A 366 12.00 -3.04 5.10
N ILE A 367 13.23 -2.60 5.38
CA ILE A 367 13.71 -2.34 6.73
C ILE A 367 13.41 -0.89 7.04
N TYR A 368 12.46 -0.65 7.95
CA TYR A 368 11.96 0.69 8.23
C TYR A 368 12.82 1.44 9.22
N ASN A 369 13.12 2.70 8.87
CA ASN A 369 13.88 3.64 9.70
C ASN A 369 13.18 5.00 9.67
N PHE A 370 12.30 5.26 10.63
CA PHE A 370 11.60 6.54 10.72
C PHE A 370 12.38 7.58 11.52
N SER A 371 12.10 8.85 11.30
CA SER A 371 12.59 9.98 12.10
C SER A 371 11.66 11.17 11.91
N LYS A 372 11.88 12.28 12.65
CA LYS A 372 11.12 13.53 12.49
C LYS A 372 11.15 14.11 11.08
N ASP A 373 12.19 13.77 10.31
CA ASP A 373 12.40 14.28 8.96
C ASP A 373 12.12 13.21 7.89
N ARG A 374 11.80 11.99 8.33
CA ARG A 374 11.57 10.86 7.43
C ARG A 374 10.36 10.03 7.87
N HIS A 375 9.26 10.19 7.14
CA HIS A 375 7.99 9.50 7.36
C HIS A 375 7.60 8.55 6.22
N HIS A 376 8.54 8.15 5.36
CA HIS A 376 8.32 7.10 4.34
C HIS A 376 9.28 5.93 4.57
N GLY A 377 8.89 4.73 4.09
CA GLY A 377 9.62 3.51 4.41
C GLY A 377 10.30 2.82 3.22
N ILE A 378 9.86 3.07 1.97
CA ILE A 378 10.35 2.39 0.79
C ILE A 378 11.48 3.19 0.13
N GLU A 379 12.61 2.53 -0.14
CA GLU A 379 13.79 3.11 -0.78
C GLU A 379 13.93 2.68 -2.25
N THR A 380 14.72 3.44 -3.01
CA THR A 380 14.91 3.25 -4.45
C THR A 380 15.59 1.93 -4.81
N ASP A 381 16.48 1.41 -3.97
CA ASP A 381 17.20 0.15 -4.19
C ASP A 381 16.31 -1.09 -4.10
N GLY A 382 15.14 -0.97 -3.43
CA GLY A 382 14.13 -2.01 -3.35
C GLY A 382 13.29 -2.17 -4.62
N VAL A 383 13.33 -1.21 -5.57
CA VAL A 383 12.48 -1.20 -6.76
C VAL A 383 13.19 -1.86 -7.93
N LYS A 384 12.49 -2.79 -8.59
CA LYS A 384 13.00 -3.53 -9.77
C LYS A 384 12.03 -3.42 -10.93
N VAL A 385 12.57 -3.61 -12.15
CA VAL A 385 11.76 -3.78 -13.35
C VAL A 385 11.52 -5.26 -13.57
N PHE A 386 10.28 -5.59 -13.91
CA PHE A 386 9.80 -6.95 -14.19
C PHE A 386 9.22 -7.00 -15.59
N GLU A 387 9.20 -8.19 -16.18
CA GLU A 387 8.60 -8.47 -17.47
C GLU A 387 7.64 -9.66 -17.36
N TYR A 388 6.52 -9.58 -18.04
CA TYR A 388 5.65 -10.73 -18.24
C TYR A 388 6.19 -11.63 -19.34
N VAL A 389 6.64 -12.82 -18.97
CA VAL A 389 7.20 -13.83 -19.87
C VAL A 389 6.37 -15.11 -19.87
N GLN A 390 6.45 -15.88 -20.93
CA GLN A 390 5.89 -17.22 -20.97
C GLN A 390 6.90 -18.25 -20.50
N LYS A 391 6.57 -18.99 -19.45
CA LYS A 391 7.44 -20.03 -18.88
C LYS A 391 6.61 -21.25 -18.50
N ASN A 392 6.96 -22.41 -19.05
CA ASN A 392 6.25 -23.68 -18.82
C ASN A 392 4.73 -23.58 -19.12
N GLY A 393 4.36 -22.89 -20.22
CA GLY A 393 2.96 -22.73 -20.64
C GLY A 393 2.14 -21.74 -19.84
N LYS A 394 2.74 -21.04 -18.85
CA LYS A 394 2.08 -20.03 -18.00
C LYS A 394 2.73 -18.66 -18.19
N ILE A 395 1.91 -17.60 -18.10
CA ILE A 395 2.41 -16.22 -18.03
C ILE A 395 2.96 -15.98 -16.62
N ARG A 396 4.20 -15.53 -16.53
CA ARG A 396 4.89 -15.26 -15.27
C ARG A 396 5.52 -13.88 -15.31
N LEU A 397 5.68 -13.31 -14.12
CA LEU A 397 6.38 -12.05 -13.91
C LEU A 397 7.80 -12.35 -13.44
N GLU A 398 8.80 -12.01 -14.23
CA GLU A 398 10.20 -12.25 -13.91
C GLU A 398 10.97 -10.92 -13.81
N PRO A 399 11.87 -10.78 -12.82
CA PRO A 399 12.72 -9.60 -12.76
C PRO A 399 13.71 -9.61 -13.91
N ILE A 400 13.89 -8.48 -14.58
CA ILE A 400 14.95 -8.32 -15.58
C ILE A 400 16.25 -7.87 -14.92
N ALA A 401 17.39 -8.32 -15.46
CA ALA A 401 18.69 -7.85 -15.03
C ALA A 401 18.82 -6.34 -15.35
N GLN A 402 19.17 -5.54 -14.35
CA GLN A 402 19.36 -4.09 -14.46
C GLN A 402 20.81 -3.74 -14.73
#